data_e8b9af3316c777bf2075e2905feec8ca
#
_entry.id   e8b9af3316c777bf2075e2905feec8ca
#
_cell.length_a   1.000
_cell.length_b   1.000
_cell.length_c   1.000
_cell.angle_alpha   90.00
_cell.angle_beta   90.00
_cell.angle_gamma   90.00
#
_symmetry.space_group_name_H-M   'P 1'
#
loop_
_entity.id
_entity.type
_entity.pdbx_description
1 polymer ?
#
loop_
_entity_poly.entity_id
_entity_poly.type
_entity_poly.pdbx_seq_one_letter_code
_entity_poly.pdbx_strand_id
1 'polypeptide(L)'
;MTRYVALGSSMAAGPGIAPTAPGAPRLAMRSQRNYPHLVAARLGLDLVDVTYSGATTAHVLCDSQHGQPPQVEALDGTEALVTVTIGGNDVGYVPMLSVAALPAPLRGLPPLRGLRDAGQRRTALAEVAGSLVAVGREIRRRAPDARVLFVDYLTLLPPTGSAPPLSDRDTDLGREIAAELARLTAVAAAETGAGVVGVAAASGEHHAWSARPWTTRPSRFPLPIPGRIAPLHPNAEGMRAVAELVAAEFTS
;
A
#
# COMPACT_ATOMS: atom_id res chain seq x y z
N MET A 1 24.36 9.75 9.27
CA MET A 1 22.91 9.89 9.47
C MET A 1 22.31 8.51 9.62
N THR A 2 21.27 8.38 10.41
CA THR A 2 20.61 7.09 10.66
C THR A 2 19.79 6.68 9.44
N ARG A 3 20.04 5.48 8.87
CA ARG A 3 19.45 5.03 7.59
C ARG A 3 18.02 4.53 7.77
N TYR A 4 17.16 4.93 6.85
CA TYR A 4 15.78 4.45 6.72
C TYR A 4 15.54 3.92 5.30
N VAL A 5 15.05 2.70 5.15
CA VAL A 5 14.63 2.12 3.86
C VAL A 5 13.13 1.91 3.83
N ALA A 6 12.47 2.46 2.82
CA ALA A 6 11.04 2.28 2.60
C ALA A 6 10.77 1.37 1.41
N LEU A 7 10.11 0.24 1.67
CA LEU A 7 9.67 -0.75 0.69
C LEU A 7 8.16 -0.66 0.51
N GLY A 8 7.66 -1.03 -0.65
CA GLY A 8 6.22 -1.15 -0.83
C GLY A 8 5.69 -0.77 -2.19
N SER A 9 4.37 -0.67 -2.22
CA SER A 9 3.58 -0.41 -3.43
C SER A 9 3.09 1.04 -3.51
N SER A 10 2.08 1.29 -4.34
CA SER A 10 1.50 2.63 -4.56
C SER A 10 0.94 3.28 -3.30
N MET A 11 0.50 2.51 -2.30
CA MET A 11 0.01 3.05 -1.03
C MET A 11 1.12 3.72 -0.22
N ALA A 12 2.38 3.32 -0.43
CA ALA A 12 3.55 4.01 0.12
C ALA A 12 4.11 5.07 -0.85
N ALA A 13 4.09 4.81 -2.16
CA ALA A 13 4.66 5.72 -3.16
C ALA A 13 3.90 7.05 -3.31
N GLY A 14 2.60 7.09 -3.10
CA GLY A 14 1.78 8.33 -3.20
C GLY A 14 1.55 8.83 -4.62
N PRO A 15 1.03 7.98 -5.54
CA PRO A 15 0.90 8.31 -6.95
C PRO A 15 0.00 9.53 -7.19
N GLY A 16 0.54 10.51 -7.91
CA GLY A 16 -0.16 11.75 -8.27
C GLY A 16 -0.09 12.87 -7.24
N ILE A 17 0.53 12.67 -6.08
CA ILE A 17 0.82 13.76 -5.13
C ILE A 17 2.10 14.48 -5.60
N ALA A 18 1.97 15.75 -5.96
CA ALA A 18 3.12 16.56 -6.40
C ALA A 18 3.97 17.06 -5.22
N PRO A 19 5.29 17.27 -5.44
CA PRO A 19 6.06 16.94 -6.61
C PRO A 19 6.49 15.47 -6.66
N THR A 20 6.82 14.97 -7.86
CA THR A 20 7.39 13.64 -8.06
C THR A 20 8.82 13.58 -7.50
N ALA A 21 9.18 12.43 -6.91
CA ALA A 21 10.52 12.22 -6.36
C ALA A 21 11.58 12.20 -7.47
N PRO A 22 12.70 12.96 -7.33
CA PRO A 22 13.78 12.95 -8.29
C PRO A 22 14.41 11.56 -8.42
N GLY A 23 14.84 11.18 -9.62
CA GLY A 23 15.50 9.90 -9.87
C GLY A 23 14.61 8.66 -9.79
N ALA A 24 13.34 8.81 -9.38
CA ALA A 24 12.40 7.70 -9.39
C ALA A 24 12.01 7.32 -10.83
N PRO A 25 11.90 6.02 -11.15
CA PRO A 25 11.32 5.61 -12.42
C PRO A 25 9.92 6.23 -12.61
N ARG A 26 9.61 6.72 -13.82
CA ARG A 26 8.34 7.43 -14.07
C ARG A 26 7.11 6.60 -13.68
N LEU A 27 7.14 5.30 -13.95
CA LEU A 27 6.04 4.39 -13.64
C LEU A 27 5.93 4.04 -12.16
N ALA A 28 6.97 4.32 -11.36
CA ALA A 28 6.88 4.23 -9.90
C ALA A 28 5.88 5.23 -9.33
N MET A 29 5.68 6.37 -10.03
CA MET A 29 4.79 7.46 -9.63
C MET A 29 5.03 7.92 -8.18
N ARG A 30 6.29 7.89 -7.72
CA ARG A 30 6.67 8.19 -6.35
C ARG A 30 6.65 9.67 -6.08
N SER A 31 6.04 10.07 -4.98
CA SER A 31 5.94 11.46 -4.53
C SER A 31 7.07 11.82 -3.56
N GLN A 32 7.56 13.07 -3.59
CA GLN A 32 8.38 13.63 -2.50
C GLN A 32 7.58 13.90 -1.21
N ARG A 33 6.26 13.77 -1.26
CA ARG A 33 5.34 14.00 -0.14
C ARG A 33 4.60 12.71 0.26
N ASN A 34 5.17 11.56 -0.08
CA ASN A 34 4.69 10.29 0.43
C ASN A 34 5.08 10.12 1.91
N TYR A 35 4.47 9.16 2.60
CA TYR A 35 4.74 9.01 4.03
C TYR A 35 6.22 8.71 4.33
N PRO A 36 7.00 7.94 3.51
CA PRO A 36 8.41 7.73 3.80
C PRO A 36 9.23 9.02 3.84
N HIS A 37 9.04 9.93 2.89
CA HIS A 37 9.73 11.22 2.89
C HIS A 37 9.33 12.08 4.10
N LEU A 38 8.05 12.04 4.50
CA LEU A 38 7.57 12.78 5.66
C LEU A 38 8.13 12.23 6.98
N VAL A 39 8.22 10.90 7.12
CA VAL A 39 8.88 10.24 8.26
C VAL A 39 10.35 10.63 8.33
N ALA A 40 11.07 10.51 7.21
CA ALA A 40 12.49 10.84 7.14
C ALA A 40 12.76 12.30 7.55
N ALA A 41 11.96 13.25 7.02
CA ALA A 41 12.07 14.66 7.38
C ALA A 41 11.76 14.92 8.87
N ARG A 42 10.75 14.24 9.43
CA ARG A 42 10.35 14.39 10.85
C ARG A 42 11.37 13.85 11.80
N LEU A 43 12.00 12.72 11.48
CA LEU A 43 12.92 11.99 12.37
C LEU A 43 14.40 12.27 12.07
N GLY A 44 14.72 13.08 11.04
CA GLY A 44 16.10 13.35 10.64
C GLY A 44 16.82 12.13 10.07
N LEU A 45 16.10 11.24 9.38
CA LEU A 45 16.64 10.00 8.81
C LEU A 45 17.11 10.19 7.37
N ASP A 46 18.12 9.42 6.97
CA ASP A 46 18.58 9.33 5.59
C ASP A 46 17.75 8.26 4.86
N LEU A 47 16.90 8.72 3.93
CA LEU A 47 15.90 7.89 3.28
C LEU A 47 16.39 7.27 1.97
N VAL A 48 16.28 5.95 1.88
CA VAL A 48 16.27 5.20 0.63
C VAL A 48 14.85 4.71 0.35
N ASP A 49 14.16 5.40 -0.56
CA ASP A 49 12.79 5.07 -0.92
C ASP A 49 12.76 4.25 -2.22
N VAL A 50 12.42 2.99 -2.12
CA VAL A 50 12.25 2.05 -3.25
C VAL A 50 10.80 1.58 -3.40
N THR A 51 9.85 2.41 -2.98
CA THR A 51 8.42 2.14 -3.19
C THR A 51 8.04 2.37 -4.64
N TYR A 52 7.30 1.43 -5.25
CA TYR A 52 6.91 1.50 -6.65
C TYR A 52 5.43 1.16 -6.83
N SER A 53 4.70 2.01 -7.57
CA SER A 53 3.31 1.73 -7.90
C SER A 53 3.17 0.38 -8.63
N GLY A 54 2.17 -0.42 -8.23
CA GLY A 54 1.95 -1.75 -8.80
C GLY A 54 2.83 -2.86 -8.22
N ALA A 55 3.73 -2.57 -7.26
CA ALA A 55 4.57 -3.61 -6.66
C ALA A 55 3.74 -4.68 -5.94
N THR A 56 4.17 -5.92 -6.10
CA THR A 56 3.70 -7.12 -5.38
C THR A 56 4.78 -7.61 -4.41
N THR A 57 4.49 -8.60 -3.60
CA THR A 57 5.47 -9.25 -2.73
C THR A 57 6.65 -9.82 -3.51
N ALA A 58 6.42 -10.32 -4.74
CA ALA A 58 7.50 -10.79 -5.62
C ALA A 58 8.46 -9.66 -6.03
N HIS A 59 7.96 -8.44 -6.30
CA HIS A 59 8.81 -7.28 -6.59
C HIS A 59 9.60 -6.81 -5.36
N VAL A 60 9.13 -7.10 -4.17
CA VAL A 60 9.94 -6.87 -2.96
C VAL A 60 11.06 -7.89 -2.87
N LEU A 61 10.76 -9.18 -3.12
CA LEU A 61 11.66 -10.31 -2.82
C LEU A 61 12.65 -10.65 -3.92
N CYS A 62 12.18 -10.76 -5.19
CA CYS A 62 12.97 -11.42 -6.25
C CYS A 62 12.77 -10.85 -7.66
N ASP A 63 11.66 -10.16 -7.93
CA ASP A 63 11.36 -9.68 -9.27
C ASP A 63 11.81 -8.24 -9.48
N SER A 64 12.36 -7.96 -10.65
CA SER A 64 12.67 -6.61 -11.07
C SER A 64 11.40 -5.85 -11.47
N GLN A 65 11.32 -4.55 -11.17
CA GLN A 65 10.22 -3.69 -11.57
C GLN A 65 10.74 -2.36 -12.12
N HIS A 66 10.24 -1.93 -13.27
CA HIS A 66 10.65 -0.67 -13.93
C HIS A 66 12.16 -0.56 -14.18
N GLY A 67 12.84 -1.67 -14.44
CA GLY A 67 14.28 -1.72 -14.62
C GLY A 67 15.10 -1.57 -13.33
N GLN A 68 14.42 -1.63 -12.17
CA GLN A 68 15.05 -1.61 -10.85
C GLN A 68 15.11 -3.03 -10.28
N PRO A 69 16.13 -3.37 -9.48
CA PRO A 69 16.24 -4.65 -8.81
C PRO A 69 15.10 -4.87 -7.79
N PRO A 70 14.96 -6.09 -7.23
CA PRO A 70 14.08 -6.36 -6.11
C PRO A 70 14.30 -5.37 -4.97
N GLN A 71 13.21 -4.91 -4.35
CA GLN A 71 13.28 -3.82 -3.37
C GLN A 71 14.17 -4.16 -2.16
N VAL A 72 14.22 -5.42 -1.73
CA VAL A 72 15.08 -5.86 -0.62
C VAL A 72 16.58 -5.69 -0.89
N GLU A 73 17.00 -5.52 -2.14
CA GLU A 73 18.40 -5.23 -2.46
C GLU A 73 18.85 -3.84 -2.02
N ALA A 74 17.92 -2.95 -1.66
CA ALA A 74 18.24 -1.67 -1.06
C ALA A 74 18.71 -1.78 0.41
N LEU A 75 18.52 -2.95 1.04
CA LEU A 75 18.95 -3.22 2.41
C LEU A 75 20.42 -3.67 2.45
N ASP A 76 21.21 -3.02 3.31
CA ASP A 76 22.65 -3.31 3.47
C ASP A 76 23.03 -3.67 4.93
N GLY A 77 22.08 -3.71 5.86
CA GLY A 77 22.26 -4.07 7.26
C GLY A 77 22.56 -2.89 8.19
N THR A 78 22.59 -1.67 7.68
CA THR A 78 22.83 -0.45 8.49
C THR A 78 21.56 0.33 8.84
N GLU A 79 20.41 -0.19 8.45
CA GLU A 79 19.12 0.46 8.66
C GLU A 79 18.73 0.49 10.14
N ALA A 80 18.34 1.67 10.63
CA ALA A 80 17.65 1.78 11.90
C ALA A 80 16.14 1.55 11.76
N LEU A 81 15.59 1.89 10.58
CA LEU A 81 14.16 1.73 10.27
C LEU A 81 13.99 1.11 8.89
N VAL A 82 13.10 0.13 8.81
CA VAL A 82 12.54 -0.37 7.55
C VAL A 82 11.03 -0.34 7.63
N THR A 83 10.36 0.28 6.66
CA THR A 83 8.90 0.19 6.53
C THR A 83 8.52 -0.58 5.29
N VAL A 84 7.42 -1.35 5.35
CA VAL A 84 6.89 -2.06 4.20
C VAL A 84 5.37 -1.99 4.13
N THR A 85 4.84 -1.55 2.96
CA THR A 85 3.40 -1.48 2.66
C THR A 85 3.14 -2.28 1.39
N ILE A 86 2.72 -3.53 1.51
CA ILE A 86 2.67 -4.49 0.39
C ILE A 86 1.50 -5.48 0.52
N GLY A 87 1.21 -6.25 -0.53
CA GLY A 87 0.21 -7.32 -0.57
C GLY A 87 -1.10 -6.94 -1.28
N GLY A 88 -1.45 -5.66 -1.35
CA GLY A 88 -2.70 -5.23 -1.98
C GLY A 88 -2.77 -5.49 -3.48
N ASN A 89 -1.64 -5.44 -4.21
CA ASN A 89 -1.60 -5.80 -5.63
C ASN A 89 -1.61 -7.31 -5.84
N ASP A 90 -1.03 -8.08 -4.94
CA ASP A 90 -1.07 -9.55 -4.96
C ASP A 90 -2.52 -10.06 -4.93
N VAL A 91 -3.34 -9.48 -4.07
CA VAL A 91 -4.76 -9.82 -3.96
C VAL A 91 -5.66 -9.07 -4.96
N GLY A 92 -5.11 -8.10 -5.70
CA GLY A 92 -5.86 -7.28 -6.66
C GLY A 92 -6.89 -6.36 -6.00
N TYR A 93 -6.64 -5.86 -4.80
CA TYR A 93 -7.59 -5.07 -4.01
C TYR A 93 -8.03 -3.78 -4.72
N VAL A 94 -7.08 -2.89 -5.03
CA VAL A 94 -7.39 -1.63 -5.76
C VAL A 94 -7.82 -1.89 -7.19
N PRO A 95 -7.21 -2.80 -7.97
CA PRO A 95 -7.71 -3.18 -9.28
C PRO A 95 -9.16 -3.66 -9.28
N MET A 96 -9.56 -4.50 -8.33
CA MET A 96 -10.94 -4.98 -8.19
C MET A 96 -11.92 -3.81 -7.97
N LEU A 97 -11.65 -2.92 -7.01
CA LEU A 97 -12.47 -1.76 -6.73
C LEU A 97 -12.53 -0.78 -7.91
N SER A 98 -11.41 -0.60 -8.62
CA SER A 98 -11.35 0.25 -9.80
C SER A 98 -12.24 -0.28 -10.92
N VAL A 99 -12.20 -1.59 -11.20
CA VAL A 99 -13.06 -2.22 -12.18
C VAL A 99 -14.53 -2.17 -11.75
N ALA A 100 -14.82 -2.39 -10.47
CA ALA A 100 -16.17 -2.32 -9.92
C ALA A 100 -16.81 -0.92 -10.11
N ALA A 101 -16.00 0.14 -10.15
CA ALA A 101 -16.46 1.51 -10.36
C ALA A 101 -16.75 1.87 -11.82
N LEU A 102 -16.30 1.06 -12.79
CA LEU A 102 -16.53 1.30 -14.22
C LEU A 102 -18.00 1.16 -14.58
N PRO A 103 -18.46 1.80 -15.69
CA PRO A 103 -19.76 1.55 -16.26
C PRO A 103 -20.00 0.07 -16.58
N ALA A 104 -21.25 -0.40 -16.42
CA ALA A 104 -21.61 -1.80 -16.55
C ALA A 104 -21.08 -2.50 -17.83
N PRO A 105 -21.13 -1.89 -19.04
CA PRO A 105 -20.59 -2.52 -20.24
C PRO A 105 -19.10 -2.83 -20.15
N LEU A 106 -18.30 -1.93 -19.54
CA LEU A 106 -16.86 -2.09 -19.44
C LEU A 106 -16.46 -3.14 -18.39
N ARG A 107 -17.07 -3.09 -17.20
CA ARG A 107 -16.75 -4.05 -16.12
C ARG A 107 -17.15 -5.49 -16.45
N GLY A 108 -18.01 -5.71 -17.44
CA GLY A 108 -18.40 -7.03 -17.93
C GLY A 108 -17.44 -7.66 -18.94
N LEU A 109 -16.45 -6.92 -19.43
CA LEU A 109 -15.46 -7.43 -20.38
C LEU A 109 -14.65 -8.58 -19.77
N PRO A 110 -14.36 -9.66 -20.53
CA PRO A 110 -13.71 -10.86 -20.03
C PRO A 110 -12.45 -10.60 -19.17
N PRO A 111 -11.49 -9.76 -19.60
CA PRO A 111 -10.27 -9.53 -18.80
C PRO A 111 -10.53 -8.77 -17.50
N LEU A 112 -11.61 -8.00 -17.40
CA LEU A 112 -11.92 -7.17 -16.24
C LEU A 112 -12.84 -7.89 -15.23
N ARG A 113 -13.76 -8.72 -15.73
CA ARG A 113 -14.72 -9.39 -14.85
C ARG A 113 -14.07 -10.36 -13.86
N GLY A 114 -12.95 -10.99 -14.22
CA GLY A 114 -12.18 -11.87 -13.36
C GLY A 114 -11.61 -11.16 -12.12
N LEU A 115 -11.31 -9.86 -12.22
CA LEU A 115 -10.86 -9.06 -11.08
C LEU A 115 -11.93 -8.93 -9.98
N ARG A 116 -13.21 -9.08 -10.32
CA ARG A 116 -14.34 -9.01 -9.39
C ARG A 116 -14.81 -10.40 -8.92
N ASP A 117 -14.08 -11.46 -9.28
CA ASP A 117 -14.40 -12.82 -8.84
C ASP A 117 -13.98 -13.02 -7.38
N ALA A 118 -14.96 -13.25 -6.50
CA ALA A 118 -14.72 -13.39 -5.07
C ALA A 118 -13.89 -14.65 -4.75
N GLY A 119 -14.07 -15.73 -5.50
CA GLY A 119 -13.28 -16.96 -5.32
C GLY A 119 -11.80 -16.70 -5.59
N GLN A 120 -11.49 -16.07 -6.74
CA GLN A 120 -10.11 -15.70 -7.07
C GLN A 120 -9.50 -14.76 -6.04
N ARG A 121 -10.26 -13.79 -5.50
CA ARG A 121 -9.76 -12.87 -4.46
C ARG A 121 -9.43 -13.61 -3.17
N ARG A 122 -10.27 -14.57 -2.74
CA ARG A 122 -10.00 -15.38 -1.54
C ARG A 122 -8.82 -16.33 -1.73
N THR A 123 -8.66 -16.92 -2.91
CA THR A 123 -7.46 -17.69 -3.25
C THR A 123 -6.20 -16.85 -3.15
N ALA A 124 -6.21 -15.65 -3.75
CA ALA A 124 -5.08 -14.72 -3.69
C ALA A 124 -4.76 -14.26 -2.25
N LEU A 125 -5.78 -14.08 -1.39
CA LEU A 125 -5.57 -13.80 0.05
C LEU A 125 -4.88 -14.96 0.76
N ALA A 126 -5.25 -16.20 0.46
CA ALA A 126 -4.59 -17.37 1.04
C ALA A 126 -3.12 -17.49 0.60
N GLU A 127 -2.84 -17.18 -0.67
CA GLU A 127 -1.49 -17.22 -1.24
C GLU A 127 -0.58 -16.10 -0.69
N VAL A 128 -1.11 -14.88 -0.53
CA VAL A 128 -0.32 -13.74 -0.06
C VAL A 128 0.13 -13.89 1.39
N ALA A 129 -0.56 -14.69 2.20
CA ALA A 129 -0.21 -14.92 3.60
C ALA A 129 1.25 -15.39 3.77
N GLY A 130 1.63 -16.44 3.05
CA GLY A 130 3.01 -16.94 3.05
C GLY A 130 4.01 -15.94 2.46
N SER A 131 3.60 -15.20 1.44
CA SER A 131 4.44 -14.20 0.79
C SER A 131 4.76 -13.00 1.72
N LEU A 132 3.80 -12.55 2.52
CA LEU A 132 4.02 -11.50 3.52
C LEU A 132 5.01 -11.94 4.60
N VAL A 133 4.90 -13.17 5.07
CA VAL A 133 5.86 -13.75 6.02
C VAL A 133 7.26 -13.86 5.39
N ALA A 134 7.34 -14.28 4.14
CA ALA A 134 8.61 -14.33 3.41
C ALA A 134 9.27 -12.95 3.27
N VAL A 135 8.47 -11.91 3.00
CA VAL A 135 8.93 -10.51 2.99
C VAL A 135 9.54 -10.13 4.34
N GLY A 136 8.84 -10.36 5.43
CA GLY A 136 9.34 -10.03 6.77
C GLY A 136 10.61 -10.79 7.13
N ARG A 137 10.69 -12.08 6.80
CA ARG A 137 11.89 -12.91 7.03
C ARG A 137 13.09 -12.40 6.23
N GLU A 138 12.90 -12.05 4.96
CA GLU A 138 13.99 -11.55 4.12
C GLU A 138 14.47 -10.16 4.57
N ILE A 139 13.55 -9.27 4.98
CA ILE A 139 13.93 -7.98 5.58
C ILE A 139 14.75 -8.22 6.85
N ARG A 140 14.28 -9.07 7.75
CA ARG A 140 14.98 -9.38 9.00
C ARG A 140 16.35 -10.00 8.77
N ARG A 141 16.48 -10.85 7.76
CA ARG A 141 17.76 -11.48 7.38
C ARG A 141 18.78 -10.45 6.90
N ARG A 142 18.34 -9.45 6.12
CA ARG A 142 19.22 -8.41 5.54
C ARG A 142 19.50 -7.26 6.50
N ALA A 143 18.54 -6.91 7.34
CA ALA A 143 18.60 -5.82 8.30
C ALA A 143 18.25 -6.32 9.72
N PRO A 144 19.12 -7.14 10.35
CA PRO A 144 18.80 -7.83 11.61
C PRO A 144 18.54 -6.87 12.77
N ASP A 145 19.22 -5.74 12.79
CA ASP A 145 19.15 -4.76 13.89
C ASP A 145 18.11 -3.64 13.65
N ALA A 146 17.50 -3.62 12.45
CA ALA A 146 16.52 -2.59 12.12
C ALA A 146 15.21 -2.74 12.90
N ARG A 147 14.60 -1.61 13.27
CA ARG A 147 13.18 -1.59 13.60
C ARG A 147 12.39 -1.81 12.30
N VAL A 148 11.75 -2.96 12.15
CA VAL A 148 10.95 -3.29 10.97
C VAL A 148 9.48 -3.05 11.29
N LEU A 149 8.79 -2.26 10.45
CA LEU A 149 7.38 -1.91 10.61
C LEU A 149 6.60 -2.28 9.34
N PHE A 150 5.65 -3.20 9.47
CA PHE A 150 4.61 -3.38 8.46
C PHE A 150 3.58 -2.27 8.63
N VAL A 151 3.31 -1.54 7.56
CA VAL A 151 2.30 -0.48 7.53
C VAL A 151 1.11 -1.02 6.75
N ASP A 152 -0.01 -1.25 7.42
CA ASP A 152 -1.22 -1.75 6.77
C ASP A 152 -1.88 -0.67 5.89
N TYR A 153 -2.97 -1.01 5.23
CA TYR A 153 -3.61 -0.12 4.26
C TYR A 153 -4.61 0.83 4.93
N LEU A 154 -4.63 2.08 4.47
CA LEU A 154 -5.71 3.02 4.80
C LEU A 154 -7.07 2.41 4.46
N THR A 155 -8.06 2.66 5.30
CA THR A 155 -9.45 2.29 5.05
C THR A 155 -9.98 3.05 3.83
N LEU A 156 -10.27 2.32 2.75
CA LEU A 156 -10.76 2.91 1.50
C LEU A 156 -12.28 3.08 1.51
N LEU A 157 -13.00 2.08 2.01
CA LEU A 157 -14.46 1.98 1.96
C LEU A 157 -15.10 2.38 3.28
N PRO A 158 -16.32 2.93 3.28
CA PRO A 158 -17.05 3.17 4.52
C PRO A 158 -17.25 1.83 5.26
N PRO A 159 -17.13 1.81 6.60
CA PRO A 159 -17.25 0.59 7.39
C PRO A 159 -18.64 -0.06 7.26
N THR A 160 -19.66 0.75 7.03
CA THR A 160 -21.05 0.33 6.81
C THR A 160 -21.69 1.14 5.68
N GLY A 161 -22.83 0.67 5.16
CA GLY A 161 -23.58 1.38 4.11
C GLY A 161 -22.98 1.22 2.72
N SER A 162 -23.48 1.98 1.77
CA SER A 162 -23.12 1.93 0.36
C SER A 162 -21.92 2.81 0.00
N ALA A 163 -21.20 2.45 -1.04
CA ALA A 163 -20.05 3.19 -1.57
C ALA A 163 -20.21 3.46 -3.08
N PRO A 164 -21.16 4.29 -3.52
CA PRO A 164 -21.38 4.52 -4.95
C PRO A 164 -20.12 5.08 -5.64
N PRO A 165 -19.80 4.64 -6.88
CA PRO A 165 -20.61 3.86 -7.82
C PRO A 165 -20.47 2.33 -7.68
N LEU A 166 -19.85 1.82 -6.61
CA LEU A 166 -19.72 0.39 -6.36
C LEU A 166 -21.09 -0.22 -6.03
N SER A 167 -21.30 -1.49 -6.39
CA SER A 167 -22.45 -2.24 -5.89
C SER A 167 -22.21 -2.66 -4.43
N ASP A 168 -23.28 -2.95 -3.69
CA ASP A 168 -23.16 -3.44 -2.31
C ASP A 168 -22.30 -4.71 -2.25
N ARG A 169 -22.50 -5.64 -3.20
CA ARG A 169 -21.67 -6.85 -3.32
C ARG A 169 -20.18 -6.55 -3.47
N ASP A 170 -19.82 -5.59 -4.34
CA ASP A 170 -18.40 -5.24 -4.56
C ASP A 170 -17.83 -4.49 -3.35
N THR A 171 -18.66 -3.70 -2.67
CA THR A 171 -18.31 -2.98 -1.45
C THR A 171 -18.03 -3.97 -0.31
N ASP A 172 -18.90 -4.96 -0.12
CA ASP A 172 -18.73 -5.98 0.92
C ASP A 172 -17.50 -6.87 0.66
N LEU A 173 -17.30 -7.28 -0.60
CA LEU A 173 -16.08 -7.99 -0.99
C LEU A 173 -14.82 -7.15 -0.73
N GLY A 174 -14.87 -5.85 -1.03
CA GLY A 174 -13.77 -4.93 -0.75
C GLY A 174 -13.45 -4.80 0.75
N ARG A 175 -14.48 -4.77 1.61
CA ARG A 175 -14.33 -4.78 3.07
C ARG A 175 -13.72 -6.08 3.57
N GLU A 176 -14.20 -7.22 3.05
CA GLU A 176 -13.65 -8.56 3.37
C GLU A 176 -12.16 -8.63 3.03
N ILE A 177 -11.78 -8.19 1.83
CA ILE A 177 -10.37 -8.19 1.38
C ILE A 177 -9.53 -7.29 2.28
N ALA A 178 -10.00 -6.08 2.59
CA ALA A 178 -9.27 -5.12 3.41
C ALA A 178 -9.01 -5.66 4.83
N ALA A 179 -10.05 -6.19 5.46
CA ALA A 179 -9.97 -6.74 6.81
C ALA A 179 -9.01 -7.94 6.87
N GLU A 180 -9.12 -8.85 5.91
CA GLU A 180 -8.25 -10.03 5.87
C GLU A 180 -6.80 -9.67 5.55
N LEU A 181 -6.56 -8.72 4.62
CA LEU A 181 -5.21 -8.26 4.32
C LEU A 181 -4.55 -7.59 5.55
N ALA A 182 -5.29 -6.78 6.30
CA ALA A 182 -4.79 -6.18 7.54
C ALA A 182 -4.44 -7.26 8.58
N ARG A 183 -5.31 -8.27 8.74
CA ARG A 183 -5.06 -9.42 9.63
C ARG A 183 -3.81 -10.20 9.21
N LEU A 184 -3.66 -10.50 7.92
CA LEU A 184 -2.49 -11.23 7.40
C LEU A 184 -1.20 -10.43 7.55
N THR A 185 -1.26 -9.10 7.37
CA THR A 185 -0.14 -8.19 7.62
C THR A 185 0.30 -8.25 9.08
N ALA A 186 -0.65 -8.22 10.03
CA ALA A 186 -0.36 -8.33 11.44
C ALA A 186 0.25 -9.70 11.82
N VAL A 187 -0.26 -10.79 11.24
CA VAL A 187 0.30 -12.14 11.44
C VAL A 187 1.74 -12.19 10.92
N ALA A 188 2.00 -11.71 9.71
CA ALA A 188 3.34 -11.70 9.13
C ALA A 188 4.32 -10.90 9.98
N ALA A 189 3.91 -9.75 10.49
CA ALA A 189 4.72 -8.94 11.39
C ALA A 189 5.05 -9.71 12.68
N ALA A 190 4.05 -10.31 13.34
CA ALA A 190 4.24 -11.09 14.56
C ALA A 190 5.18 -12.29 14.35
N GLU A 191 5.01 -13.05 13.25
CA GLU A 191 5.85 -14.21 12.94
C GLU A 191 7.30 -13.85 12.64
N THR A 192 7.58 -12.59 12.27
CA THR A 192 8.92 -12.13 11.87
C THR A 192 9.55 -11.15 12.86
N GLY A 193 8.92 -10.96 14.03
CA GLY A 193 9.39 -10.03 15.06
C GLY A 193 9.38 -8.57 14.60
N ALA A 194 8.49 -8.23 13.66
CA ALA A 194 8.27 -6.86 13.22
C ALA A 194 7.10 -6.20 13.96
N GLY A 195 7.07 -4.87 13.97
CA GLY A 195 5.92 -4.10 14.44
C GLY A 195 4.86 -3.92 13.35
N VAL A 196 3.66 -3.51 13.76
CA VAL A 196 2.55 -3.14 12.85
C VAL A 196 2.14 -1.71 13.12
N VAL A 197 2.09 -0.89 12.08
CA VAL A 197 1.42 0.41 12.13
C VAL A 197 -0.03 0.23 11.68
N GLY A 198 -0.96 0.30 12.62
CA GLY A 198 -2.40 0.05 12.41
C GLY A 198 -3.12 1.20 11.72
N VAL A 199 -2.77 1.47 10.48
CA VAL A 199 -3.31 2.57 9.68
C VAL A 199 -4.77 2.34 9.33
N ALA A 200 -5.18 1.08 9.08
CA ALA A 200 -6.57 0.73 8.81
C ALA A 200 -7.49 1.17 9.96
N ALA A 201 -7.12 0.83 11.19
CA ALA A 201 -7.90 1.20 12.38
C ALA A 201 -7.95 2.72 12.57
N ALA A 202 -6.81 3.41 12.43
CA ALA A 202 -6.73 4.87 12.59
C ALA A 202 -7.51 5.65 11.53
N SER A 203 -7.72 5.06 10.34
CA SER A 203 -8.38 5.72 9.20
C SER A 203 -9.85 5.34 9.01
N GLY A 204 -10.46 4.61 9.94
CA GLY A 204 -11.85 4.14 9.81
C GLY A 204 -12.86 5.26 9.50
N GLU A 205 -12.74 6.43 10.14
CA GLU A 205 -13.56 7.61 9.91
C GLU A 205 -13.04 8.52 8.78
N HIS A 206 -11.96 8.12 8.10
CA HIS A 206 -11.29 8.91 7.05
C HIS A 206 -11.32 8.22 5.68
N HIS A 207 -12.26 7.29 5.48
CA HIS A 207 -12.46 6.59 4.21
C HIS A 207 -12.83 7.56 3.06
N ALA A 208 -12.77 7.10 1.81
CA ALA A 208 -12.95 7.96 0.63
C ALA A 208 -14.30 8.68 0.53
N TRP A 209 -15.33 8.25 1.27
CA TRP A 209 -16.67 8.87 1.32
C TRP A 209 -16.90 9.71 2.56
N SER A 210 -15.95 9.81 3.47
CA SER A 210 -16.07 10.61 4.70
C SER A 210 -16.00 12.12 4.42
N ALA A 211 -16.30 12.92 5.43
CA ALA A 211 -16.21 14.38 5.36
C ALA A 211 -14.77 14.88 5.28
N ARG A 212 -13.82 14.16 5.85
CA ARG A 212 -12.37 14.45 5.83
C ARG A 212 -11.60 13.22 5.36
N PRO A 213 -11.64 12.91 4.05
CA PRO A 213 -11.06 11.69 3.53
C PRO A 213 -9.54 11.75 3.50
N TRP A 214 -8.88 10.64 3.87
CA TRP A 214 -7.44 10.43 3.68
C TRP A 214 -7.12 9.70 2.39
N THR A 215 -8.13 9.22 1.69
CA THR A 215 -8.03 8.52 0.42
C THR A 215 -8.96 9.13 -0.61
N THR A 216 -8.69 8.90 -1.89
CA THR A 216 -9.51 9.41 -2.98
C THR A 216 -10.60 8.43 -3.37
N ARG A 217 -11.72 8.94 -3.89
CA ARG A 217 -12.81 8.12 -4.44
C ARG A 217 -12.40 7.35 -5.69
N PRO A 218 -13.07 6.24 -6.01
CA PRO A 218 -12.88 5.56 -7.28
C PRO A 218 -13.26 6.48 -8.45
N SER A 219 -12.59 6.27 -9.60
CA SER A 219 -12.90 6.97 -10.84
C SER A 219 -13.72 6.08 -11.77
N ARG A 220 -14.66 6.70 -12.50
CA ARG A 220 -15.36 6.03 -13.61
C ARG A 220 -14.53 5.97 -14.89
N PHE A 221 -13.39 6.63 -14.91
CA PHE A 221 -12.43 6.59 -16.01
C PHE A 221 -11.27 5.67 -15.66
N PRO A 222 -10.94 4.69 -16.51
CA PRO A 222 -9.96 3.65 -16.19
C PRO A 222 -8.51 4.15 -16.23
N LEU A 223 -8.24 5.31 -16.81
CA LEU A 223 -6.88 5.80 -17.00
C LEU A 223 -6.50 6.81 -15.91
N PRO A 224 -5.27 6.73 -15.38
CA PRO A 224 -4.75 7.76 -14.50
C PRO A 224 -4.64 9.09 -15.26
N ILE A 225 -5.11 10.17 -14.65
CA ILE A 225 -5.03 11.51 -15.22
C ILE A 225 -3.72 12.14 -14.72
N PRO A 226 -2.82 12.56 -15.62
CA PRO A 226 -1.58 13.23 -15.21
C PRO A 226 -1.84 14.41 -14.28
N GLY A 227 -1.06 14.51 -13.20
CA GLY A 227 -1.20 15.57 -12.20
C GLY A 227 -2.37 15.43 -11.23
N ARG A 228 -3.11 14.33 -11.29
CA ARG A 228 -4.14 13.98 -10.28
C ARG A 228 -3.71 12.76 -9.46
N ILE A 229 -4.08 12.79 -8.19
CA ILE A 229 -3.89 11.64 -7.30
C ILE A 229 -4.64 10.43 -7.89
N ALA A 230 -3.99 9.29 -7.87
CA ALA A 230 -4.60 8.05 -8.36
C ALA A 230 -5.88 7.72 -7.57
N PRO A 231 -6.95 7.27 -8.22
CA PRO A 231 -8.17 6.85 -7.53
C PRO A 231 -7.91 5.75 -6.51
N LEU A 232 -8.62 5.76 -5.38
CA LEU A 232 -8.49 4.78 -4.30
C LEU A 232 -7.08 4.73 -3.66
N HIS A 233 -6.36 5.85 -3.72
CA HIS A 233 -5.02 5.99 -3.13
C HIS A 233 -5.01 7.09 -2.06
N PRO A 234 -4.01 7.08 -1.18
CA PRO A 234 -3.84 8.13 -0.18
C PRO A 234 -3.73 9.51 -0.82
N ASN A 235 -4.37 10.49 -0.22
CA ASN A 235 -4.13 11.90 -0.52
C ASN A 235 -3.01 12.46 0.39
N ALA A 236 -2.72 13.76 0.27
CA ALA A 236 -1.66 14.38 1.04
C ALA A 236 -1.93 14.36 2.57
N GLU A 237 -3.20 14.37 2.99
CA GLU A 237 -3.56 14.24 4.41
C GLU A 237 -3.35 12.81 4.91
N GLY A 238 -3.78 11.82 4.11
CA GLY A 238 -3.53 10.42 4.42
C GLY A 238 -2.04 10.11 4.54
N MET A 239 -1.20 10.64 3.64
CA MET A 239 0.24 10.46 3.73
C MET A 239 0.83 11.09 5.00
N ARG A 240 0.36 12.27 5.42
CA ARG A 240 0.78 12.91 6.67
C ARG A 240 0.37 12.07 7.88
N ALA A 241 -0.88 11.62 7.93
CA ALA A 241 -1.38 10.80 9.02
C ALA A 241 -0.59 9.48 9.16
N VAL A 242 -0.34 8.79 8.03
CA VAL A 242 0.50 7.58 8.05
C VAL A 242 1.90 7.89 8.57
N ALA A 243 2.51 9.00 8.15
CA ALA A 243 3.83 9.39 8.62
C ALA A 243 3.86 9.66 10.13
N GLU A 244 2.82 10.26 10.69
CA GLU A 244 2.69 10.49 12.13
C GLU A 244 2.59 9.18 12.91
N LEU A 245 1.78 8.23 12.42
CA LEU A 245 1.65 6.91 13.02
C LEU A 245 2.96 6.11 12.97
N VAL A 246 3.65 6.12 11.82
CA VAL A 246 4.97 5.46 11.68
C VAL A 246 6.00 6.08 12.63
N ALA A 247 6.06 7.42 12.70
CA ALA A 247 7.01 8.09 13.58
C ALA A 247 6.73 7.79 15.07
N ALA A 248 5.46 7.75 15.47
CA ALA A 248 5.07 7.39 16.83
C ALA A 248 5.47 5.95 17.18
N GLU A 249 5.21 5.01 16.27
CA GLU A 249 5.57 3.59 16.47
C GLU A 249 7.07 3.35 16.48
N PHE A 250 7.85 4.14 15.74
CA PHE A 250 9.32 4.04 15.75
C PHE A 250 9.94 4.55 17.04
N THR A 251 9.34 5.54 17.68
CA THR A 251 9.86 6.17 18.92
C THR A 251 9.31 5.55 20.20
N SER A 252 8.35 4.62 20.11
CA SER A 252 7.83 3.83 21.24
C SER A 252 8.78 2.69 21.63
#